data_e835c87bf30533f5395443d2e5e4a331
#
_entry.id   e835c87bf30533f5395443d2e5e4a331
#
_cell.length_a   1.000
_cell.length_b   1.000
_cell.length_c   1.000
_cell.angle_alpha   90.00
_cell.angle_beta   90.00
_cell.angle_gamma   90.00
#
_symmetry.space_group_name_H-M   'P 1'
#
loop_
_entity.id
_entity.type
_entity.pdbx_description
1 polymer ?
#
loop_
_entity_poly.entity_id
_entity_poly.type
_entity_poly.pdbx_seq_one_letter_code
_entity_poly.pdbx_strand_id
1 'polypeptide(L)'
;QRQMCIRDSSCLEQQFAEPPVEFANHVIWGWEGKMDKKTICNDLDSIKKKGFRAVIFEAGYKLPFKYLSEEWFKAIRTGVLEAKKRGMKVWIIDEGKYPSGFAGGKFSQERPDLRMQALVIGDTIQIKRGEVMTNHKIAPEIISAVAVSTSGAPNRTVAINNGEISFNAGLDDWKILLVKSDFRTAVTRAVNNPNGGKDATNSLCDYLNPVAVQQFIDWTHEQYKKYLGKELGTTVLGFRGDEPDYAHLPWTPSIVQTFKDTKGYDPTPYLASFFTTSP
;
A
#
# COMPACT_ATOMS: atom_id res chain seq x y z
N GLN A 1 -5.41 -29.26 -38.31
CA GLN A 1 -5.63 -27.97 -37.65
C GLN A 1 -7.13 -27.58 -37.51
N ARG A 2 -7.98 -27.80 -38.52
CA ARG A 2 -9.44 -27.48 -38.44
C ARG A 2 -10.22 -28.39 -37.49
N GLN A 3 -9.82 -29.64 -37.28
CA GLN A 3 -10.51 -30.55 -36.32
C GLN A 3 -10.20 -30.22 -34.84
N MET A 4 -9.08 -29.59 -34.53
CA MET A 4 -8.77 -29.13 -33.20
C MET A 4 -9.67 -27.93 -32.76
N CYS A 5 -9.94 -26.98 -33.66
CA CYS A 5 -10.78 -25.83 -33.38
C CYS A 5 -12.27 -26.17 -33.09
N ILE A 6 -12.80 -27.22 -33.70
CA ILE A 6 -14.20 -27.64 -33.51
C ILE A 6 -14.39 -28.38 -32.17
N ARG A 7 -13.39 -29.15 -31.73
CA ARG A 7 -13.42 -29.75 -30.37
C ARG A 7 -13.31 -28.71 -29.26
N ASP A 8 -12.51 -27.66 -29.49
CA ASP A 8 -12.36 -26.56 -28.54
C ASP A 8 -13.65 -25.72 -28.39
N SER A 9 -14.41 -25.50 -29.49
CA SER A 9 -15.64 -24.70 -29.42
C SER A 9 -16.75 -25.38 -28.61
N SER A 10 -16.96 -26.68 -28.79
CA SER A 10 -17.96 -27.43 -27.99
C SER A 10 -17.57 -27.54 -26.50
N CYS A 11 -16.28 -27.64 -26.22
CA CYS A 11 -15.76 -27.62 -24.86
C CYS A 11 -15.95 -26.23 -24.22
N LEU A 12 -15.71 -25.16 -24.98
CA LEU A 12 -15.92 -23.79 -24.53
C LEU A 12 -17.38 -23.46 -24.30
N GLU A 13 -18.29 -23.92 -25.18
CA GLU A 13 -19.73 -23.76 -24.99
C GLU A 13 -20.22 -24.46 -23.72
N GLN A 14 -19.76 -25.68 -23.47
CA GLN A 14 -20.08 -26.41 -22.24
C GLN A 14 -19.50 -25.73 -21.00
N GLN A 15 -18.24 -25.28 -21.07
CA GLN A 15 -17.62 -24.55 -19.97
C GLN A 15 -18.26 -23.17 -19.73
N PHE A 16 -18.83 -22.54 -20.75
CA PHE A 16 -19.60 -21.32 -20.61
C PHE A 16 -20.95 -21.56 -19.94
N ALA A 17 -21.63 -22.65 -20.31
CA ALA A 17 -22.92 -23.03 -19.69
C ALA A 17 -22.77 -23.51 -18.24
N GLU A 18 -21.70 -24.27 -17.96
CA GLU A 18 -21.36 -24.78 -16.62
C GLU A 18 -19.89 -24.47 -16.32
N PRO A 19 -19.54 -23.25 -15.91
CA PRO A 19 -18.17 -22.84 -15.69
C PRO A 19 -17.47 -23.71 -14.64
N PRO A 20 -16.23 -24.16 -14.88
CA PRO A 20 -15.39 -24.75 -13.86
C PRO A 20 -15.28 -23.83 -12.64
N VAL A 21 -15.07 -24.41 -11.47
CA VAL A 21 -15.09 -23.67 -10.20
C VAL A 21 -14.03 -22.53 -10.14
N GLU A 22 -12.96 -22.67 -10.91
CA GLU A 22 -11.89 -21.67 -11.05
C GLU A 22 -12.35 -20.39 -11.77
N PHE A 23 -13.36 -20.51 -12.65
CA PHE A 23 -13.93 -19.39 -13.40
C PHE A 23 -15.34 -19.00 -12.92
N ALA A 24 -15.83 -19.65 -11.87
CA ALA A 24 -17.15 -19.34 -11.33
C ALA A 24 -17.14 -18.01 -10.59
N ASN A 25 -18.32 -17.39 -10.55
CA ASN A 25 -18.51 -16.15 -9.79
C ASN A 25 -18.10 -16.33 -8.32
N HIS A 26 -17.45 -15.33 -7.78
CA HIS A 26 -17.08 -15.24 -6.38
C HIS A 26 -17.68 -13.98 -5.74
N VAL A 27 -17.82 -14.01 -4.44
CA VAL A 27 -18.38 -12.91 -3.64
C VAL A 27 -17.43 -12.53 -2.51
N ILE A 28 -17.31 -11.24 -2.23
CA ILE A 28 -16.64 -10.76 -1.02
C ILE A 28 -17.56 -11.05 0.15
N TRP A 29 -17.02 -11.73 1.14
CA TRP A 29 -17.72 -12.08 2.37
C TRP A 29 -16.98 -11.44 3.55
N GLY A 30 -17.48 -10.26 3.96
CA GLY A 30 -17.00 -9.54 5.12
C GLY A 30 -17.39 -10.25 6.42
N TRP A 31 -16.42 -10.59 7.25
CA TRP A 31 -16.61 -11.29 8.50
C TRP A 31 -16.92 -10.30 9.62
N GLU A 32 -18.17 -10.29 10.06
CA GLU A 32 -18.66 -9.46 11.16
C GLU A 32 -19.52 -10.27 12.12
N GLY A 33 -19.55 -9.84 13.38
CA GLY A 33 -20.34 -10.52 14.40
C GLY A 33 -19.79 -11.89 14.77
N LYS A 34 -20.66 -12.83 15.09
CA LYS A 34 -20.26 -14.16 15.56
C LYS A 34 -19.74 -15.02 14.40
N MET A 35 -18.46 -15.30 14.38
CA MET A 35 -17.80 -16.12 13.34
C MET A 35 -17.40 -17.50 13.89
N ASP A 36 -18.33 -18.17 14.54
CA ASP A 36 -18.15 -19.57 14.94
C ASP A 36 -18.39 -20.54 13.75
N LYS A 37 -18.01 -21.80 13.95
CA LYS A 37 -18.12 -22.82 12.91
C LYS A 37 -19.56 -22.96 12.36
N LYS A 38 -20.58 -22.82 13.21
CA LYS A 38 -22.00 -22.92 12.80
C LYS A 38 -22.37 -21.78 11.86
N THR A 39 -22.01 -20.57 12.20
CA THR A 39 -22.22 -19.38 11.37
C THR A 39 -21.49 -19.52 10.04
N ILE A 40 -20.21 -19.89 10.07
CA ILE A 40 -19.40 -20.13 8.86
C ILE A 40 -20.05 -21.16 7.94
N CYS A 41 -20.54 -22.27 8.48
CA CYS A 41 -21.22 -23.29 7.69
C CYS A 41 -22.51 -22.77 7.05
N ASN A 42 -23.36 -22.12 7.82
CA ASN A 42 -24.63 -21.59 7.34
C ASN A 42 -24.45 -20.55 6.23
N ASP A 43 -23.46 -19.65 6.40
CA ASP A 43 -23.17 -18.61 5.41
C ASP A 43 -22.62 -19.22 4.12
N LEU A 44 -21.68 -20.16 4.20
CA LEU A 44 -21.17 -20.87 3.02
C LEU A 44 -22.27 -21.66 2.29
N ASP A 45 -23.20 -22.31 3.02
CA ASP A 45 -24.34 -22.98 2.41
C ASP A 45 -25.26 -22.00 1.70
N SER A 46 -25.53 -20.85 2.31
CA SER A 46 -26.33 -19.78 1.72
C SER A 46 -25.69 -19.20 0.46
N ILE A 47 -24.39 -18.92 0.51
CA ILE A 47 -23.59 -18.40 -0.64
C ILE A 47 -23.61 -19.42 -1.78
N LYS A 48 -23.35 -20.69 -1.49
CA LYS A 48 -23.37 -21.76 -2.49
C LYS A 48 -24.75 -21.93 -3.12
N LYS A 49 -25.82 -21.87 -2.31
CA LYS A 49 -27.22 -21.95 -2.78
C LYS A 49 -27.56 -20.85 -3.78
N LYS A 50 -26.93 -19.67 -3.64
CA LYS A 50 -27.09 -18.54 -4.57
C LYS A 50 -26.25 -18.67 -5.86
N GLY A 51 -25.57 -19.79 -6.06
CA GLY A 51 -24.80 -20.06 -7.28
C GLY A 51 -23.32 -19.71 -7.24
N PHE A 52 -22.83 -19.09 -6.17
CA PHE A 52 -21.39 -18.81 -6.05
C PHE A 52 -20.59 -20.09 -5.80
N ARG A 53 -19.43 -20.17 -6.41
CA ARG A 53 -18.49 -21.29 -6.26
C ARG A 53 -17.18 -20.92 -5.60
N ALA A 54 -16.96 -19.64 -5.40
CA ALA A 54 -15.80 -19.11 -4.67
C ALA A 54 -16.22 -17.95 -3.76
N VAL A 55 -15.44 -17.74 -2.71
CA VAL A 55 -15.62 -16.66 -1.73
C VAL A 55 -14.31 -15.92 -1.50
N ILE A 56 -14.39 -14.64 -1.24
CA ILE A 56 -13.25 -13.82 -0.81
C ILE A 56 -13.46 -13.51 0.67
N PHE A 57 -12.61 -14.03 1.55
CA PHE A 57 -12.66 -13.73 2.97
C PHE A 57 -12.07 -12.36 3.25
N GLU A 58 -12.84 -11.51 3.90
CA GLU A 58 -12.47 -10.16 4.28
C GLU A 58 -12.74 -9.93 5.77
N ALA A 59 -11.80 -9.34 6.50
CA ALA A 59 -12.04 -8.89 7.86
C ALA A 59 -13.02 -7.72 7.87
N GLY A 60 -14.12 -7.83 8.63
CA GLY A 60 -15.11 -6.77 8.81
C GLY A 60 -14.77 -5.83 9.98
N TYR A 61 -15.41 -4.67 10.03
CA TYR A 61 -15.18 -3.69 11.10
C TYR A 61 -15.61 -4.16 12.49
N LYS A 62 -16.57 -5.09 12.54
CA LYS A 62 -17.10 -5.68 13.78
C LYS A 62 -16.60 -7.11 13.96
N LEU A 63 -15.34 -7.36 13.59
CA LEU A 63 -14.71 -8.65 13.78
C LEU A 63 -14.73 -9.04 15.26
N PRO A 64 -15.13 -10.28 15.63
CA PRO A 64 -15.33 -10.66 17.03
C PRO A 64 -14.02 -10.97 17.77
N PHE A 65 -12.90 -10.97 17.09
CA PHE A 65 -11.54 -11.20 17.59
C PHE A 65 -10.55 -10.24 16.90
N LYS A 66 -9.38 -10.11 17.49
CA LYS A 66 -8.35 -9.23 16.92
C LYS A 66 -7.88 -9.77 15.56
N TYR A 67 -7.84 -8.89 14.55
CA TYR A 67 -7.27 -9.22 13.24
C TYR A 67 -5.80 -9.64 13.37
N LEU A 68 -5.39 -10.64 12.59
CA LEU A 68 -4.07 -11.30 12.66
C LEU A 68 -3.74 -11.97 14.02
N SER A 69 -4.75 -12.22 14.87
CA SER A 69 -4.58 -13.04 16.08
C SER A 69 -4.64 -14.52 15.74
N GLU A 70 -4.28 -15.35 16.73
CA GLU A 70 -4.41 -16.80 16.59
C GLU A 70 -5.86 -17.24 16.33
N GLU A 71 -6.82 -16.59 16.97
CA GLU A 71 -8.25 -16.83 16.79
C GLU A 71 -8.67 -16.51 15.35
N TRP A 72 -8.20 -15.40 14.78
CA TRP A 72 -8.41 -15.07 13.36
C TRP A 72 -7.92 -16.18 12.45
N PHE A 73 -6.67 -16.61 12.57
CA PHE A 73 -6.12 -17.65 11.71
C PHE A 73 -6.80 -19.00 11.88
N LYS A 74 -7.22 -19.37 13.10
CA LYS A 74 -8.02 -20.58 13.37
C LYS A 74 -9.41 -20.50 12.69
N ALA A 75 -10.05 -19.34 12.74
CA ALA A 75 -11.34 -19.13 12.11
C ALA A 75 -11.22 -19.19 10.57
N ILE A 76 -10.21 -18.53 9.99
CA ILE A 76 -9.88 -18.63 8.55
C ILE A 76 -9.65 -20.09 8.15
N ARG A 77 -8.85 -20.84 8.88
CA ARG A 77 -8.64 -22.27 8.61
C ARG A 77 -9.96 -23.05 8.62
N THR A 78 -10.83 -22.78 9.59
CA THR A 78 -12.14 -23.39 9.66
C THR A 78 -12.97 -23.06 8.41
N GLY A 79 -13.03 -21.79 8.00
CA GLY A 79 -13.72 -21.36 6.80
C GLY A 79 -13.20 -22.03 5.53
N VAL A 80 -11.89 -22.12 5.37
CA VAL A 80 -11.25 -22.78 4.22
C VAL A 80 -11.62 -24.28 4.18
N LEU A 81 -11.54 -24.98 5.30
CA LEU A 81 -11.89 -26.40 5.34
C LEU A 81 -13.37 -26.66 5.09
N GLU A 82 -14.24 -25.79 5.57
CA GLU A 82 -15.70 -25.89 5.31
C GLU A 82 -16.05 -25.51 3.86
N ALA A 83 -15.35 -24.53 3.26
CA ALA A 83 -15.48 -24.22 1.83
C ALA A 83 -15.05 -25.41 0.97
N LYS A 84 -13.90 -26.02 1.30
CA LYS A 84 -13.41 -27.23 0.62
C LYS A 84 -14.44 -28.38 0.60
N LYS A 85 -15.07 -28.68 1.75
CA LYS A 85 -16.13 -29.71 1.84
C LYS A 85 -17.31 -29.45 0.92
N ARG A 86 -17.55 -28.18 0.57
CA ARG A 86 -18.60 -27.73 -0.34
C ARG A 86 -18.18 -27.65 -1.80
N GLY A 87 -16.93 -28.00 -2.11
CA GLY A 87 -16.34 -27.85 -3.44
C GLY A 87 -16.16 -26.39 -3.86
N MET A 88 -16.06 -25.47 -2.88
CA MET A 88 -15.85 -24.05 -3.11
C MET A 88 -14.37 -23.68 -3.03
N LYS A 89 -13.97 -22.67 -3.77
CA LYS A 89 -12.64 -22.05 -3.69
C LYS A 89 -12.67 -20.78 -2.82
N VAL A 90 -11.50 -20.37 -2.35
CA VAL A 90 -11.33 -19.24 -1.44
C VAL A 90 -10.24 -18.31 -1.95
N TRP A 91 -10.50 -17.02 -1.86
CA TRP A 91 -9.50 -15.95 -1.87
C TRP A 91 -9.47 -15.30 -0.49
N ILE A 92 -8.36 -14.70 -0.11
CA ILE A 92 -8.23 -14.01 1.17
C ILE A 92 -7.75 -12.59 0.88
N ILE A 93 -8.47 -11.59 1.39
CA ILE A 93 -7.95 -10.22 1.42
C ILE A 93 -6.84 -10.19 2.47
N ASP A 94 -5.67 -9.71 2.06
CA ASP A 94 -4.43 -9.74 2.84
C ASP A 94 -4.35 -8.66 3.92
N GLU A 95 -5.43 -7.86 4.05
CA GLU A 95 -5.53 -6.78 5.02
C GLU A 95 -6.86 -6.77 5.76
N GLY A 96 -6.87 -6.08 6.89
CA GLY A 96 -8.08 -5.75 7.64
C GLY A 96 -8.76 -4.49 7.09
N LYS A 97 -9.43 -4.61 5.95
CA LYS A 97 -10.02 -3.55 5.14
C LYS A 97 -8.99 -2.86 4.24
N TYR A 98 -9.30 -1.69 3.78
CA TYR A 98 -8.67 -0.92 2.72
C TYR A 98 -7.74 0.17 3.28
N PRO A 99 -6.64 0.48 2.61
CA PRO A 99 -5.92 -0.32 1.60
C PRO A 99 -4.99 -1.38 2.22
N SER A 100 -4.43 -2.28 1.41
CA SER A 100 -3.44 -3.24 1.91
C SER A 100 -2.16 -2.54 2.37
N GLY A 101 -1.55 -3.02 3.46
CA GLY A 101 -0.27 -2.53 3.95
C GLY A 101 -0.23 -2.07 5.41
N PHE A 102 -1.36 -2.04 6.12
CA PHE A 102 -1.39 -1.71 7.57
C PHE A 102 -0.93 -2.87 8.45
N ALA A 103 -1.13 -4.11 7.99
CA ALA A 103 -1.05 -5.31 8.84
C ALA A 103 -1.86 -5.14 10.14
N GLY A 104 -3.11 -4.66 10.01
CA GLY A 104 -3.97 -4.39 11.16
C GLY A 104 -3.42 -3.30 12.10
N GLY A 105 -2.61 -2.37 11.61
CA GLY A 105 -1.99 -1.29 12.38
C GLY A 105 -0.65 -1.64 13.04
N LYS A 106 -0.11 -2.83 12.78
CA LYS A 106 1.15 -3.29 13.41
C LYS A 106 2.35 -2.41 13.06
N PHE A 107 2.41 -1.85 11.85
CA PHE A 107 3.52 -0.95 11.50
C PHE A 107 3.59 0.26 12.42
N SER A 108 2.47 0.90 12.70
CA SER A 108 2.44 2.05 13.60
C SER A 108 2.78 1.70 15.05
N GLN A 109 2.49 0.47 15.48
CA GLN A 109 2.67 0.02 16.86
C GLN A 109 4.01 -0.64 17.13
N GLU A 110 4.48 -1.49 16.21
CA GLU A 110 5.62 -2.38 16.44
C GLU A 110 6.85 -2.00 15.61
N ARG A 111 6.66 -1.40 14.43
CA ARG A 111 7.75 -1.01 13.51
C ARG A 111 7.48 0.36 12.89
N PRO A 112 7.41 1.44 13.70
CA PRO A 112 7.17 2.79 13.19
C PRO A 112 8.25 3.29 12.22
N ASP A 113 9.45 2.71 12.27
CA ASP A 113 10.57 2.95 11.36
C ASP A 113 10.29 2.47 9.92
N LEU A 114 9.39 1.51 9.74
CA LEU A 114 9.03 0.91 8.44
C LEU A 114 7.74 1.49 7.84
N ARG A 115 7.24 2.57 8.40
CA ARG A 115 6.05 3.26 7.88
C ARG A 115 6.35 3.98 6.58
N MET A 116 5.33 4.10 5.74
CA MET A 116 5.39 4.85 4.49
C MET A 116 5.81 6.29 4.72
N GLN A 117 6.72 6.78 3.87
CA GLN A 117 7.18 8.15 3.83
C GLN A 117 6.83 8.79 2.48
N ALA A 118 6.81 10.10 2.46
CA ALA A 118 6.67 10.90 1.25
C ALA A 118 7.58 12.13 1.31
N LEU A 119 7.98 12.62 0.14
CA LEU A 119 8.58 13.95 0.05
C LEU A 119 7.50 15.00 0.33
N VAL A 120 7.87 16.00 1.13
CA VAL A 120 7.02 17.13 1.49
C VAL A 120 7.85 18.43 1.50
N ILE A 121 7.17 19.56 1.32
CA ILE A 121 7.79 20.86 1.59
C ILE A 121 7.89 20.99 3.12
N GLY A 122 9.14 21.03 3.62
CA GLY A 122 9.41 21.18 5.05
C GLY A 122 9.37 22.65 5.48
N ASP A 123 9.92 23.54 4.65
CA ASP A 123 9.95 24.99 4.92
C ASP A 123 10.10 25.79 3.63
N THR A 124 9.92 27.11 3.72
CA THR A 124 10.07 28.04 2.60
C THR A 124 10.74 29.33 3.03
N ILE A 125 11.65 29.84 2.19
CA ILE A 125 12.36 31.09 2.42
C ILE A 125 12.01 32.07 1.30
N GLN A 126 11.57 33.27 1.66
CA GLN A 126 11.36 34.37 0.72
C GLN A 126 12.62 35.18 0.57
N ILE A 127 13.04 35.48 -0.66
CA ILE A 127 14.19 36.33 -0.96
C ILE A 127 13.75 37.36 -2.01
N LYS A 128 13.98 38.61 -1.68
CA LYS A 128 13.61 39.74 -2.55
C LYS A 128 14.71 40.02 -3.56
N ARG A 129 14.35 40.63 -4.67
CA ARG A 129 15.28 41.14 -5.67
C ARG A 129 16.40 41.95 -5.02
N GLY A 130 17.63 41.75 -5.48
CA GLY A 130 18.83 42.42 -4.94
C GLY A 130 19.36 41.80 -3.65
N GLU A 131 18.61 40.92 -2.98
CA GLU A 131 19.10 40.27 -1.77
C GLU A 131 20.08 39.12 -2.10
N VAL A 132 21.08 38.97 -1.24
CA VAL A 132 22.02 37.85 -1.27
C VAL A 132 21.99 37.15 0.08
N MET A 133 21.65 35.89 0.06
CA MET A 133 21.70 34.99 1.22
C MET A 133 22.97 34.16 1.16
N THR A 134 23.76 34.19 2.23
CA THR A 134 25.05 33.49 2.30
C THR A 134 25.08 32.57 3.51
N ASN A 135 25.45 31.30 3.31
CA ASN A 135 25.65 30.30 4.36
C ASN A 135 24.48 30.22 5.36
N HIS A 136 23.25 30.27 4.82
CA HIS A 136 22.05 30.14 5.61
C HIS A 136 21.89 28.69 6.06
N LYS A 137 21.90 28.47 7.38
CA LYS A 137 21.72 27.13 7.97
C LYS A 137 20.29 26.63 7.76
N ILE A 138 20.19 25.41 7.32
CA ILE A 138 18.91 24.70 7.15
C ILE A 138 18.85 23.51 8.09
N ALA A 139 17.63 23.02 8.34
CA ALA A 139 17.42 21.85 9.18
C ALA A 139 18.06 20.59 8.54
N PRO A 140 18.66 19.70 9.35
CA PRO A 140 19.42 18.55 8.84
C PRO A 140 18.58 17.54 8.07
N GLU A 141 17.26 17.54 8.26
CA GLU A 141 16.31 16.69 7.52
C GLU A 141 16.01 17.18 6.10
N ILE A 142 16.46 18.38 5.71
CA ILE A 142 16.26 18.90 4.35
C ILE A 142 17.16 18.15 3.36
N ILE A 143 16.53 17.61 2.33
CA ILE A 143 17.17 16.72 1.34
C ILE A 143 17.48 17.49 0.04
N SER A 144 16.61 18.45 -0.32
CA SER A 144 16.68 19.15 -1.60
C SER A 144 16.12 20.56 -1.48
N ALA A 145 16.57 21.48 -2.34
CA ALA A 145 16.08 22.84 -2.38
C ALA A 145 15.94 23.35 -3.82
N VAL A 146 14.90 24.13 -4.09
CA VAL A 146 14.66 24.79 -5.38
C VAL A 146 14.14 26.22 -5.15
N ALA A 147 14.69 27.16 -5.88
CA ALA A 147 14.18 28.51 -5.93
C ALA A 147 13.18 28.64 -7.07
N VAL A 148 11.96 29.06 -6.74
CA VAL A 148 10.85 29.33 -7.66
C VAL A 148 10.67 30.84 -7.77
N SER A 149 10.78 31.39 -8.98
CA SER A 149 10.57 32.82 -9.20
C SER A 149 9.07 33.15 -9.03
N THR A 150 8.78 34.27 -8.37
CA THR A 150 7.44 34.82 -8.28
C THR A 150 7.14 35.83 -9.42
N SER A 151 8.15 36.12 -10.26
CA SER A 151 8.08 37.04 -11.41
C SER A 151 8.18 36.33 -12.77
N GLY A 152 8.24 34.98 -12.79
CA GLY A 152 8.18 34.20 -14.03
C GLY A 152 9.54 33.79 -14.61
N ALA A 153 10.65 34.04 -13.94
CA ALA A 153 11.96 33.50 -14.33
C ALA A 153 12.01 31.97 -14.15
N PRO A 154 12.85 31.24 -14.88
CA PRO A 154 13.01 29.80 -14.73
C PRO A 154 13.46 29.41 -13.30
N ASN A 155 12.92 28.29 -12.82
CA ASN A 155 13.31 27.73 -11.51
C ASN A 155 14.81 27.44 -11.46
N ARG A 156 15.41 27.59 -10.27
CA ARG A 156 16.85 27.39 -10.05
C ARG A 156 17.07 26.37 -8.93
N THR A 157 17.82 25.30 -9.21
CA THR A 157 18.30 24.39 -8.17
C THR A 157 19.17 25.15 -7.17
N VAL A 158 18.98 24.91 -5.88
CA VAL A 158 19.78 25.48 -4.80
C VAL A 158 20.63 24.38 -4.19
N ALA A 159 21.95 24.50 -4.31
CA ALA A 159 22.87 23.51 -3.74
C ALA A 159 22.86 23.58 -2.21
N ILE A 160 22.84 22.41 -1.58
CA ILE A 160 23.01 22.24 -0.14
C ILE A 160 24.45 21.82 0.12
N ASN A 161 25.21 22.63 0.84
CA ASN A 161 26.60 22.38 1.17
C ASN A 161 26.75 22.37 2.69
N ASN A 162 27.09 21.22 3.28
CA ASN A 162 27.33 21.07 4.73
C ASN A 162 26.17 21.60 5.59
N GLY A 163 24.91 21.39 5.16
CA GLY A 163 23.72 21.86 5.88
C GLY A 163 23.45 23.37 5.74
N GLU A 164 24.04 24.00 4.75
CA GLU A 164 23.88 25.43 4.45
C GLU A 164 23.51 25.62 2.96
N ILE A 165 22.79 26.70 2.68
CA ILE A 165 22.46 27.16 1.34
C ILE A 165 22.89 28.61 1.16
N SER A 166 23.25 28.95 -0.08
CA SER A 166 23.51 30.34 -0.50
C SER A 166 22.74 30.63 -1.78
N PHE A 167 22.18 31.82 -1.90
CA PHE A 167 21.38 32.19 -3.05
C PHE A 167 21.50 33.71 -3.33
N ASN A 168 21.59 34.06 -4.62
CA ASN A 168 21.57 35.45 -5.07
C ASN A 168 20.29 35.65 -5.91
N ALA A 169 19.40 36.51 -5.43
CA ALA A 169 18.12 36.80 -6.06
C ALA A 169 18.26 37.53 -7.42
N GLY A 170 19.31 38.31 -7.60
CA GLY A 170 19.46 39.12 -8.82
C GLY A 170 18.31 40.10 -8.98
N LEU A 171 17.63 40.07 -10.14
CA LEU A 171 16.58 41.03 -10.50
C LEU A 171 15.16 40.48 -10.18
N ASP A 172 15.04 39.27 -9.67
CA ASP A 172 13.74 38.60 -9.42
C ASP A 172 13.47 38.41 -7.92
N ASP A 173 12.19 38.28 -7.59
CA ASP A 173 11.74 37.82 -6.27
C ASP A 173 11.60 36.29 -6.29
N TRP A 174 12.05 35.61 -5.23
CA TRP A 174 12.11 34.16 -5.17
C TRP A 174 11.47 33.59 -3.90
N LYS A 175 10.94 32.38 -4.05
CA LYS A 175 10.57 31.51 -2.95
C LYS A 175 11.41 30.24 -3.04
N ILE A 176 12.27 30.01 -2.05
CA ILE A 176 13.03 28.77 -1.96
C ILE A 176 12.17 27.74 -1.23
N LEU A 177 11.91 26.61 -1.88
CA LEU A 177 11.24 25.45 -1.29
C LEU A 177 12.30 24.51 -0.73
N LEU A 178 12.21 24.19 0.55
CA LEU A 178 13.06 23.23 1.24
C LEU A 178 12.29 21.93 1.40
N VAL A 179 12.78 20.84 0.81
CA VAL A 179 12.10 19.55 0.74
C VAL A 179 12.73 18.55 1.69
N LYS A 180 11.91 17.85 2.44
CA LYS A 180 12.28 16.74 3.33
C LYS A 180 11.41 15.53 3.08
N SER A 181 11.76 14.40 3.70
CA SER A 181 10.82 13.28 3.85
C SER A 181 10.05 13.39 5.16
N ASP A 182 8.83 12.89 5.16
CA ASP A 182 8.04 12.76 6.39
C ASP A 182 7.18 11.49 6.36
N PHE A 183 6.86 10.96 7.53
CA PHE A 183 5.96 9.82 7.62
C PHE A 183 4.55 10.21 7.22
N ARG A 184 3.97 9.39 6.37
CA ARG A 184 2.59 9.59 5.94
C ARG A 184 1.61 9.00 6.93
N THR A 185 0.56 9.75 7.23
CA THR A 185 -0.59 9.29 8.01
C THR A 185 -1.72 8.92 7.06
N ALA A 186 -2.25 7.71 7.19
CA ALA A 186 -3.47 7.31 6.49
C ALA A 186 -4.71 7.78 7.26
N VAL A 187 -5.74 8.16 6.50
CA VAL A 187 -7.06 8.56 7.05
C VAL A 187 -8.14 7.56 6.69
N THR A 188 -7.76 6.44 6.09
CA THR A 188 -8.66 5.42 5.57
C THR A 188 -9.21 4.56 6.70
N ARG A 189 -10.45 4.12 6.56
CA ARG A 189 -11.08 3.18 7.50
C ARG A 189 -10.45 1.80 7.36
N ALA A 190 -10.08 1.22 8.51
CA ALA A 190 -9.53 -0.13 8.61
C ALA A 190 -10.05 -0.80 9.89
N VAL A 191 -9.77 -2.07 10.13
CA VAL A 191 -10.18 -2.76 11.36
C VAL A 191 -9.58 -2.14 12.62
N ASN A 192 -8.40 -1.54 12.52
CA ASN A 192 -7.74 -0.80 13.60
C ASN A 192 -8.17 0.68 13.66
N ASN A 193 -8.89 1.19 12.65
CA ASN A 193 -9.41 2.55 12.57
C ASN A 193 -10.81 2.57 11.92
N PRO A 194 -11.83 1.93 12.53
CA PRO A 194 -13.12 1.71 11.89
C PRO A 194 -13.93 2.98 11.62
N ASN A 195 -13.64 4.06 12.33
CA ASN A 195 -14.32 5.35 12.16
C ASN A 195 -13.69 6.21 11.04
N GLY A 196 -12.50 5.85 10.54
CA GLY A 196 -11.79 6.58 9.48
C GLY A 196 -11.29 7.96 9.92
N GLY A 197 -11.12 8.20 11.21
CA GLY A 197 -10.55 9.44 11.71
C GLY A 197 -9.07 9.58 11.37
N LYS A 198 -8.57 10.81 11.27
CA LYS A 198 -7.15 11.06 11.11
C LYS A 198 -6.38 10.58 12.33
N ASP A 199 -5.54 9.60 12.14
CA ASP A 199 -4.70 9.01 13.19
C ASP A 199 -3.23 9.09 12.76
N ALA A 200 -2.45 9.91 13.45
CA ALA A 200 -1.02 10.10 13.16
C ALA A 200 -0.20 8.81 13.29
N THR A 201 -0.70 7.82 14.03
CA THR A 201 -0.04 6.52 14.20
C THR A 201 -0.49 5.49 13.17
N ASN A 202 -1.56 5.75 12.41
CA ASN A 202 -2.11 4.81 11.44
C ASN A 202 -1.46 5.03 10.07
N SER A 203 -0.46 4.25 9.74
CA SER A 203 0.29 4.34 8.50
C SER A 203 0.50 2.98 7.86
N LEU A 204 0.55 2.98 6.55
CA LEU A 204 0.92 1.81 5.73
C LEU A 204 2.41 1.51 5.86
N CYS A 205 2.81 0.32 5.46
CA CYS A 205 4.22 0.01 5.29
C CYS A 205 4.85 0.84 4.16
N ASP A 206 6.15 1.03 4.23
CA ASP A 206 6.92 1.61 3.14
C ASP A 206 7.05 0.59 2.00
N TYR A 207 6.20 0.68 0.98
CA TYR A 207 6.21 -0.22 -0.18
C TYR A 207 7.49 -0.16 -1.02
N LEU A 208 8.30 0.88 -0.87
CA LEU A 208 9.58 1.03 -1.56
C LEU A 208 10.73 0.41 -0.77
N ASN A 209 10.48 0.00 0.48
CA ASN A 209 11.48 -0.59 1.35
C ASN A 209 11.31 -2.11 1.42
N PRO A 210 12.24 -2.91 0.87
CA PRO A 210 12.15 -4.38 0.90
C PRO A 210 12.00 -4.96 2.31
N VAL A 211 12.59 -4.31 3.32
CA VAL A 211 12.46 -4.76 4.72
C VAL A 211 11.03 -4.57 5.24
N ALA A 212 10.38 -3.46 4.87
CA ALA A 212 9.00 -3.22 5.25
C ALA A 212 8.04 -4.19 4.55
N VAL A 213 8.26 -4.45 3.26
CA VAL A 213 7.47 -5.42 2.49
C VAL A 213 7.65 -6.83 3.06
N GLN A 214 8.88 -7.25 3.37
CA GLN A 214 9.12 -8.55 3.99
C GLN A 214 8.44 -8.65 5.36
N GLN A 215 8.48 -7.60 6.17
CA GLN A 215 7.79 -7.57 7.45
C GLN A 215 6.26 -7.70 7.30
N PHE A 216 5.67 -7.07 6.27
CA PHE A 216 4.25 -7.26 5.96
C PHE A 216 3.96 -8.72 5.60
N ILE A 217 4.77 -9.34 4.75
CA ILE A 217 4.66 -10.75 4.36
C ILE A 217 4.75 -11.65 5.60
N ASP A 218 5.69 -11.40 6.50
CA ASP A 218 5.91 -12.22 7.71
C ASP A 218 4.70 -12.14 8.67
N TRP A 219 4.07 -10.99 8.80
CA TRP A 219 2.91 -10.79 9.67
C TRP A 219 1.59 -11.28 9.08
N THR A 220 1.53 -11.39 7.75
CA THR A 220 0.32 -11.77 7.02
C THR A 220 0.49 -13.11 6.29
N HIS A 221 1.07 -13.11 5.11
CA HIS A 221 1.14 -14.26 4.20
C HIS A 221 1.81 -15.49 4.81
N GLU A 222 2.94 -15.34 5.51
CA GLU A 222 3.63 -16.45 6.16
C GLU A 222 2.81 -17.04 7.33
N GLN A 223 2.01 -16.22 8.02
CA GLN A 223 1.09 -16.74 9.02
C GLN A 223 -0.05 -17.54 8.36
N TYR A 224 -0.65 -17.04 7.29
CA TYR A 224 -1.64 -17.83 6.54
C TYR A 224 -1.05 -19.14 6.06
N LYS A 225 0.16 -19.15 5.52
CA LYS A 225 0.87 -20.36 5.11
C LYS A 225 1.04 -21.36 6.27
N LYS A 226 1.42 -20.87 7.45
CA LYS A 226 1.54 -21.69 8.66
C LYS A 226 0.23 -22.39 9.04
N TYR A 227 -0.91 -21.67 8.98
CA TYR A 227 -2.21 -22.22 9.39
C TYR A 227 -2.90 -23.03 8.30
N LEU A 228 -2.70 -22.71 7.04
CA LEU A 228 -3.42 -23.31 5.91
C LEU A 228 -2.65 -24.44 5.25
N GLY A 229 -1.32 -24.40 5.26
CA GLY A 229 -0.46 -25.45 4.70
C GLY A 229 -0.82 -25.78 3.25
N LYS A 230 -1.12 -27.05 2.99
CA LYS A 230 -1.44 -27.58 1.66
C LYS A 230 -2.72 -27.03 1.03
N GLU A 231 -3.52 -26.29 1.77
CA GLU A 231 -4.75 -25.66 1.20
C GLU A 231 -4.39 -24.44 0.35
N LEU A 232 -3.22 -23.83 0.54
CA LEU A 232 -2.70 -22.79 -0.37
C LEU A 232 -2.35 -23.40 -1.73
N GLY A 233 -2.79 -22.75 -2.81
CA GLY A 233 -2.64 -23.23 -4.19
C GLY A 233 -3.64 -24.34 -4.57
N THR A 234 -4.52 -24.77 -3.65
CA THR A 234 -5.54 -25.80 -3.92
C THR A 234 -6.95 -25.29 -3.61
N THR A 235 -7.33 -25.21 -2.36
CA THR A 235 -8.62 -24.62 -1.94
C THR A 235 -8.54 -23.11 -1.92
N VAL A 236 -7.45 -22.54 -1.39
CA VAL A 236 -7.14 -21.12 -1.42
C VAL A 236 -6.34 -20.82 -2.68
N LEU A 237 -6.95 -20.08 -3.61
CA LEU A 237 -6.34 -19.76 -4.91
C LEU A 237 -5.29 -18.67 -4.80
N GLY A 238 -5.40 -17.78 -3.83
CA GLY A 238 -4.44 -16.71 -3.61
C GLY A 238 -4.93 -15.65 -2.65
N PHE A 239 -4.18 -14.57 -2.60
CA PHE A 239 -4.51 -13.37 -1.84
C PHE A 239 -4.97 -12.27 -2.80
N ARG A 240 -5.84 -11.41 -2.30
CA ARG A 240 -6.23 -10.18 -2.96
C ARG A 240 -5.68 -9.02 -2.15
N GLY A 241 -4.78 -8.25 -2.74
CA GLY A 241 -4.41 -6.92 -2.27
C GLY A 241 -5.48 -5.91 -2.69
N ASP A 242 -5.74 -4.92 -1.86
CA ASP A 242 -6.73 -3.90 -2.14
C ASP A 242 -6.06 -2.53 -2.31
N GLU A 243 -6.17 -1.97 -3.50
CA GLU A 243 -5.76 -0.64 -3.96
C GLU A 243 -4.58 -0.03 -3.19
N PRO A 244 -3.32 -0.40 -3.51
CA PRO A 244 -2.16 0.14 -2.79
C PRO A 244 -2.19 1.68 -2.82
N ASP A 245 -2.27 2.31 -1.66
CA ASP A 245 -2.24 3.76 -1.55
C ASP A 245 -0.81 4.27 -1.53
N TYR A 246 -0.24 4.45 -2.70
CA TYR A 246 1.04 5.14 -2.83
C TYR A 246 0.86 6.62 -2.51
N ALA A 247 1.66 7.13 -1.59
CA ALA A 247 1.69 8.55 -1.32
C ALA A 247 1.92 9.35 -2.61
N HIS A 248 1.43 10.57 -2.67
CA HIS A 248 1.93 11.53 -3.64
C HIS A 248 3.42 11.76 -3.36
N LEU A 249 4.30 11.52 -4.33
CA LEU A 249 5.75 11.51 -4.17
C LEU A 249 6.24 10.55 -3.06
N PRO A 250 5.99 9.24 -3.18
CA PRO A 250 6.44 8.27 -2.19
C PRO A 250 7.97 8.30 -2.06
N TRP A 251 8.45 8.09 -0.84
CA TRP A 251 9.86 8.18 -0.52
C TRP A 251 10.31 7.03 0.38
N THR A 252 11.56 6.59 0.18
CA THR A 252 12.27 5.72 1.11
C THR A 252 13.73 6.18 1.21
N PRO A 253 14.39 6.07 2.38
CA PRO A 253 15.76 6.54 2.55
C PRO A 253 16.77 5.93 1.57
N SER A 254 16.57 4.70 1.14
CA SER A 254 17.49 4.01 0.22
C SER A 254 17.35 4.43 -1.25
N ILE A 255 16.30 5.20 -1.60
CA ILE A 255 15.98 5.48 -3.01
C ILE A 255 17.08 6.27 -3.72
N VAL A 256 17.75 7.20 -3.01
CA VAL A 256 18.85 8.01 -3.58
C VAL A 256 20.01 7.11 -3.99
N GLN A 257 20.42 6.18 -3.12
CA GLN A 257 21.51 5.27 -3.43
C GLN A 257 21.13 4.31 -4.55
N THR A 258 19.95 3.71 -4.48
CA THR A 258 19.44 2.83 -5.54
C THR A 258 19.36 3.53 -6.89
N PHE A 259 18.95 4.80 -6.89
CA PHE A 259 18.91 5.62 -8.11
C PHE A 259 20.32 5.90 -8.65
N LYS A 260 21.27 6.28 -7.78
CA LYS A 260 22.67 6.49 -8.17
C LYS A 260 23.28 5.24 -8.79
N ASP A 261 23.07 4.08 -8.17
CA ASP A 261 23.59 2.79 -8.64
C ASP A 261 23.00 2.39 -10.00
N THR A 262 21.73 2.74 -10.24
CA THR A 262 21.00 2.36 -11.45
C THR A 262 21.18 3.36 -12.60
N LYS A 263 21.22 4.67 -12.30
CA LYS A 263 21.20 5.77 -13.28
C LYS A 263 22.52 6.51 -13.43
N GLY A 264 23.46 6.32 -12.47
CA GLY A 264 24.81 6.89 -12.54
C GLY A 264 24.94 8.35 -12.13
N TYR A 265 23.88 8.96 -11.57
CA TYR A 265 23.94 10.34 -11.07
C TYR A 265 23.11 10.54 -9.81
N ASP A 266 23.37 11.64 -9.07
CA ASP A 266 22.66 12.00 -7.85
C ASP A 266 21.34 12.70 -8.17
N PRO A 267 20.17 12.15 -7.79
CA PRO A 267 18.89 12.80 -8.01
C PRO A 267 18.60 13.91 -7.00
N THR A 268 19.33 13.95 -5.87
CA THR A 268 19.04 14.84 -4.74
C THR A 268 18.85 16.31 -5.13
N PRO A 269 19.70 16.92 -5.98
CA PRO A 269 19.53 18.32 -6.36
C PRO A 269 18.22 18.63 -7.09
N TYR A 270 17.58 17.62 -7.67
CA TYR A 270 16.40 17.79 -8.54
C TYR A 270 15.08 17.44 -7.84
N LEU A 271 15.12 16.82 -6.65
CA LEU A 271 13.90 16.33 -5.98
C LEU A 271 12.91 17.44 -5.65
N ALA A 272 13.40 18.61 -5.27
CA ALA A 272 12.56 19.76 -4.97
C ALA A 272 11.78 20.28 -6.20
N SER A 273 12.24 19.99 -7.42
CA SER A 273 11.55 20.39 -8.66
C SER A 273 10.21 19.71 -8.85
N PHE A 274 9.95 18.57 -8.19
CA PHE A 274 8.63 17.94 -8.20
C PHE A 274 7.52 18.79 -7.58
N PHE A 275 7.88 19.79 -6.79
CA PHE A 275 6.94 20.71 -6.16
C PHE A 275 6.71 22.01 -6.94
N THR A 276 7.27 22.11 -8.15
CA THR A 276 7.15 23.28 -9.00
C THR A 276 6.18 22.97 -10.15
N THR A 277 5.38 23.98 -10.55
CA THR A 277 4.40 23.84 -11.62
C THR A 277 4.96 24.17 -13.00
N SER A 278 6.21 24.59 -13.07
CA SER A 278 6.90 24.89 -14.33
C SER A 278 7.98 23.85 -14.62
N PRO A 279 8.10 23.41 -15.88
CA PRO A 279 9.18 22.54 -16.31
C PRO A 279 10.54 23.19 -16.17
#